data_52fd80531106fa29a479013064247f5c
#
_entry.id   52fd80531106fa29a479013064247f5c
#
_cell.length_a   1.000
_cell.length_b   1.000
_cell.length_c   1.000
_cell.angle_alpha   90.00
_cell.angle_beta   90.00
_cell.angle_gamma   90.00
#
_symmetry.space_group_name_H-M   'P 1'
#
loop_
_entity.id
_entity.type
_entity.pdbx_description
1 polymer ?
#
loop_
_entity_poly.entity_id
_entity_poly.type
_entity_poly.pdbx_seq_one_letter_code
_entity_poly.pdbx_strand_id
1 'polypeptide(L)'
;MTPKRILVTGASGCIGHYISESLIQETEHELYLLVRNPDKLRVDYNARPGVHLLQGDMRHIERFSSLLKTIDQAVLAATAWGGEQEAFDVNVQKTLQLMSLLNLDVCEQVIYFSTASILDSNNQLLKKAGELGTDYIRSKYNCLSRLAKMAIAPRVTTLFPTLVLGGDANKPYSHLSSGLPDVVNKIDWIRWFKADGSFHFIHGRDIATVVRYLIDNPLGSQDSVFSSRQIVLGNERITVNQAVEEVCAYLNKKIHFRVTLSPWLADILIALFNIQMAPWDRFCLSYRHFSYENAVNPSTVGLPTYCATFTDVLKTSGISRVEETVAPADLSSNP
;
A
#
# COMPACT_ATOMS: atom_id res chain seq x y z
N MET A 1 -12.54 -23.52 -10.59
CA MET A 1 -13.44 -22.77 -9.66
C MET A 1 -14.59 -22.17 -10.46
N THR A 2 -15.77 -22.07 -9.87
CA THR A 2 -16.90 -21.36 -10.51
C THR A 2 -16.58 -19.86 -10.53
N PRO A 3 -16.76 -19.16 -11.67
CA PRO A 3 -16.54 -17.72 -11.74
C PRO A 3 -17.43 -16.98 -10.72
N LYS A 4 -16.86 -16.03 -10.01
CA LYS A 4 -17.54 -15.20 -9.00
C LYS A 4 -17.68 -13.77 -9.50
N ARG A 5 -18.67 -13.06 -8.98
CA ARG A 5 -18.92 -11.64 -9.26
C ARG A 5 -18.15 -10.80 -8.25
N ILE A 6 -17.11 -10.11 -8.71
CA ILE A 6 -16.17 -9.39 -7.86
C ILE A 6 -16.28 -7.88 -8.10
N LEU A 7 -16.60 -7.13 -7.06
CA LEU A 7 -16.54 -5.66 -7.09
C LEU A 7 -15.14 -5.19 -6.68
N VAL A 8 -14.54 -4.30 -7.45
CA VAL A 8 -13.30 -3.59 -7.08
C VAL A 8 -13.59 -2.09 -7.03
N THR A 9 -13.47 -1.48 -5.85
CA THR A 9 -13.52 -0.03 -5.71
C THR A 9 -12.12 0.56 -5.69
N GLY A 10 -11.96 1.80 -6.18
CA GLY A 10 -10.64 2.43 -6.27
C GLY A 10 -9.75 1.84 -7.36
N ALA A 11 -10.33 1.18 -8.37
CA ALA A 11 -9.61 0.54 -9.47
C ALA A 11 -8.64 1.47 -10.22
N SER A 12 -8.90 2.78 -10.25
CA SER A 12 -8.03 3.79 -10.87
C SER A 12 -6.91 4.34 -9.95
N GLY A 13 -6.79 3.86 -8.71
CA GLY A 13 -5.68 4.18 -7.80
C GLY A 13 -4.46 3.28 -8.02
N CYS A 14 -3.31 3.57 -7.39
CA CYS A 14 -2.09 2.77 -7.52
C CYS A 14 -2.36 1.27 -7.24
N ILE A 15 -2.78 0.92 -6.03
CA ILE A 15 -3.06 -0.47 -5.64
C ILE A 15 -4.18 -1.06 -6.52
N GLY A 16 -5.24 -0.28 -6.78
CA GLY A 16 -6.37 -0.73 -7.57
C GLY A 16 -6.02 -1.12 -9.01
N HIS A 17 -5.05 -0.44 -9.64
CA HIS A 17 -4.55 -0.82 -10.96
C HIS A 17 -3.88 -2.19 -10.95
N TYR A 18 -2.98 -2.45 -9.99
CA TYR A 18 -2.31 -3.75 -9.89
C TYR A 18 -3.32 -4.87 -9.60
N ILE A 19 -4.30 -4.63 -8.72
CA ILE A 19 -5.36 -5.61 -8.42
C ILE A 19 -6.21 -5.87 -9.66
N SER A 20 -6.69 -4.81 -10.33
CA SER A 20 -7.52 -4.95 -11.53
C SER A 20 -6.79 -5.69 -12.64
N GLU A 21 -5.52 -5.34 -12.90
CA GLU A 21 -4.67 -6.02 -13.89
C GLU A 21 -4.51 -7.50 -13.57
N SER A 22 -4.13 -7.85 -12.33
CA SER A 22 -3.96 -9.24 -11.91
C SER A 22 -5.27 -10.04 -12.04
N LEU A 23 -6.41 -9.48 -11.64
CA LEU A 23 -7.69 -10.16 -11.76
C LEU A 23 -8.16 -10.33 -13.21
N ILE A 24 -7.88 -9.35 -14.08
CA ILE A 24 -8.20 -9.44 -15.50
C ILE A 24 -7.35 -10.51 -16.19
N GLN A 25 -6.04 -10.54 -15.91
CA GLN A 25 -5.10 -11.39 -16.62
C GLN A 25 -5.03 -12.82 -16.08
N GLU A 26 -5.31 -13.02 -14.81
CA GLU A 26 -4.98 -14.27 -14.10
C GLU A 26 -6.23 -14.99 -13.55
N THR A 27 -7.45 -14.47 -13.81
CA THR A 27 -8.70 -15.10 -13.34
C THR A 27 -9.82 -15.03 -14.40
N GLU A 28 -10.80 -15.92 -14.26
CA GLU A 28 -12.01 -15.94 -15.09
C GLU A 28 -13.24 -15.34 -14.37
N HIS A 29 -13.03 -14.62 -13.26
CA HIS A 29 -14.10 -14.00 -12.49
C HIS A 29 -14.79 -12.87 -13.27
N GLU A 30 -16.07 -12.64 -13.00
CA GLU A 30 -16.81 -11.49 -13.51
C GLU A 30 -16.47 -10.26 -12.66
N LEU A 31 -15.85 -9.25 -13.26
CA LEU A 31 -15.28 -8.11 -12.56
C LEU A 31 -16.12 -6.84 -12.75
N TYR A 32 -16.38 -6.13 -11.68
CA TYR A 32 -17.05 -4.84 -11.66
C TYR A 32 -16.11 -3.77 -11.10
N LEU A 33 -15.50 -2.97 -11.99
CA LEU A 33 -14.49 -1.98 -11.64
C LEU A 33 -15.13 -0.60 -11.44
N LEU A 34 -15.29 -0.16 -10.20
CA LEU A 34 -15.87 1.15 -9.89
C LEU A 34 -14.82 2.25 -9.98
N VAL A 35 -15.03 3.21 -10.89
CA VAL A 35 -14.15 4.35 -11.14
C VAL A 35 -14.94 5.64 -11.30
N ARG A 36 -14.42 6.76 -10.77
CA ARG A 36 -15.01 8.10 -10.97
C ARG A 36 -14.79 8.63 -12.38
N ASN A 37 -13.56 8.47 -12.86
CA ASN A 37 -13.16 8.89 -14.21
C ASN A 37 -12.52 7.69 -14.92
N PRO A 38 -13.20 7.13 -15.94
CA PRO A 38 -12.69 6.04 -16.76
C PRO A 38 -11.32 6.31 -17.41
N ASP A 39 -11.05 7.54 -17.82
CA ASP A 39 -9.79 7.91 -18.49
C ASP A 39 -8.54 7.74 -17.60
N LYS A 40 -8.77 7.66 -16.28
CA LYS A 40 -7.70 7.38 -15.30
C LYS A 40 -7.40 5.90 -15.13
N LEU A 41 -8.25 5.01 -15.66
CA LEU A 41 -8.03 3.58 -15.62
C LEU A 41 -7.24 3.15 -16.86
N ARG A 42 -5.98 2.78 -16.65
CA ARG A 42 -5.04 2.44 -17.73
C ARG A 42 -4.85 0.94 -17.94
N VAL A 43 -5.63 0.10 -17.24
CA VAL A 43 -5.66 -1.34 -17.51
C VAL A 43 -6.54 -1.62 -18.72
N ASP A 44 -6.19 -2.62 -19.52
CA ASP A 44 -7.04 -3.08 -20.61
C ASP A 44 -8.21 -3.91 -20.06
N TYR A 45 -9.31 -3.22 -19.72
CA TYR A 45 -10.53 -3.86 -19.22
C TYR A 45 -11.35 -4.54 -20.33
N ASN A 46 -10.94 -4.41 -21.61
CA ASN A 46 -11.52 -5.14 -22.73
C ASN A 46 -10.72 -6.40 -23.09
N ALA A 47 -9.64 -6.71 -22.39
CA ALA A 47 -8.77 -7.85 -22.67
C ALA A 47 -9.50 -9.19 -22.66
N ARG A 48 -10.62 -9.30 -21.95
CA ARG A 48 -11.49 -10.48 -21.92
C ARG A 48 -12.95 -10.10 -21.63
N PRO A 49 -13.92 -10.98 -21.96
CA PRO A 49 -15.31 -10.79 -21.53
C PRO A 49 -15.46 -10.91 -20.00
N GLY A 50 -16.57 -10.43 -19.46
CA GLY A 50 -16.86 -10.46 -18.03
C GLY A 50 -16.17 -9.38 -17.19
N VAL A 51 -15.58 -8.35 -17.83
CA VAL A 51 -15.04 -7.18 -17.14
C VAL A 51 -15.94 -5.97 -17.42
N HIS A 52 -16.54 -5.43 -16.37
CA HIS A 52 -17.51 -4.34 -16.46
C HIS A 52 -16.96 -3.08 -15.78
N LEU A 53 -16.90 -2.00 -16.55
CA LEU A 53 -16.54 -0.70 -16.03
C LEU A 53 -17.78 0.00 -15.46
N LEU A 54 -17.76 0.30 -14.16
CA LEU A 54 -18.81 1.06 -13.48
C LEU A 54 -18.35 2.49 -13.28
N GLN A 55 -18.89 3.42 -14.07
CA GLN A 55 -18.64 4.83 -13.86
C GLN A 55 -19.51 5.36 -12.72
N GLY A 56 -18.88 5.76 -11.61
CA GLY A 56 -19.56 6.29 -10.44
C GLY A 56 -18.62 6.75 -9.34
N ASP A 57 -19.17 7.55 -8.43
CA ASP A 57 -18.48 8.06 -7.25
C ASP A 57 -18.94 7.28 -6.01
N MET A 58 -17.99 6.93 -5.13
CA MET A 58 -18.28 6.30 -3.84
C MET A 58 -19.30 7.09 -3.01
N ARG A 59 -19.34 8.41 -3.15
CA ARG A 59 -20.32 9.29 -2.47
C ARG A 59 -21.77 9.01 -2.85
N HIS A 60 -22.00 8.32 -3.97
CA HIS A 60 -23.32 7.94 -4.49
C HIS A 60 -23.44 6.42 -4.67
N ILE A 61 -22.83 5.64 -3.78
CA ILE A 61 -22.73 4.18 -3.90
C ILE A 61 -24.10 3.47 -3.89
N GLU A 62 -25.11 4.10 -3.28
CA GLU A 62 -26.50 3.61 -3.26
C GLU A 62 -27.10 3.42 -4.66
N ARG A 63 -26.59 4.13 -5.68
CA ARG A 63 -27.03 3.97 -7.09
C ARG A 63 -26.77 2.57 -7.62
N PHE A 64 -25.83 1.85 -7.05
CA PHE A 64 -25.45 0.50 -7.42
C PHE A 64 -26.06 -0.58 -6.51
N SER A 65 -27.04 -0.22 -5.67
CA SER A 65 -27.61 -1.12 -4.66
C SER A 65 -28.14 -2.45 -5.23
N SER A 66 -28.76 -2.44 -6.41
CA SER A 66 -29.24 -3.67 -7.06
C SER A 66 -28.09 -4.59 -7.46
N LEU A 67 -26.99 -4.05 -8.01
CA LEU A 67 -25.78 -4.77 -8.34
C LEU A 67 -25.09 -5.30 -7.08
N LEU A 68 -24.95 -4.45 -6.05
CA LEU A 68 -24.26 -4.81 -4.81
C LEU A 68 -24.86 -6.02 -4.12
N LYS A 69 -26.16 -6.24 -4.24
CA LYS A 69 -26.85 -7.43 -3.70
C LYS A 69 -26.46 -8.74 -4.38
N THR A 70 -25.82 -8.67 -5.54
CA THR A 70 -25.46 -9.83 -6.36
C THR A 70 -23.94 -10.13 -6.36
N ILE A 71 -23.17 -9.37 -5.60
CA ILE A 71 -21.71 -9.48 -5.53
C ILE A 71 -21.30 -10.58 -4.56
N ASP A 72 -20.50 -11.53 -5.04
CA ASP A 72 -19.97 -12.64 -4.24
C ASP A 72 -18.78 -12.18 -3.38
N GLN A 73 -17.93 -11.34 -3.94
CA GLN A 73 -16.76 -10.81 -3.22
C GLN A 73 -16.51 -9.32 -3.55
N ALA A 74 -16.05 -8.55 -2.57
CA ALA A 74 -15.77 -7.13 -2.77
C ALA A 74 -14.36 -6.75 -2.31
N VAL A 75 -13.61 -6.03 -3.15
CA VAL A 75 -12.29 -5.45 -2.84
C VAL A 75 -12.45 -3.94 -2.69
N LEU A 76 -12.35 -3.44 -1.47
CA LEU A 76 -12.60 -2.05 -1.11
C LEU A 76 -11.29 -1.29 -0.94
N ALA A 77 -10.69 -0.85 -2.06
CA ALA A 77 -9.44 -0.08 -2.09
C ALA A 77 -9.66 1.43 -2.35
N ALA A 78 -10.91 1.86 -2.57
CA ALA A 78 -11.20 3.30 -2.71
C ALA A 78 -10.87 4.06 -1.43
N THR A 79 -10.22 5.22 -1.57
CA THR A 79 -9.86 6.09 -0.46
C THR A 79 -9.80 7.55 -0.90
N ALA A 80 -10.08 8.46 0.03
CA ALA A 80 -9.86 9.89 -0.11
C ALA A 80 -8.73 10.34 0.83
N TRP A 81 -7.93 11.29 0.36
CA TRP A 81 -6.78 11.85 1.06
C TRP A 81 -6.95 13.32 1.43
N GLY A 82 -7.96 13.99 0.86
CA GLY A 82 -8.16 15.43 0.97
C GLY A 82 -9.13 15.79 2.09
N GLY A 83 -8.65 16.57 3.09
CA GLY A 83 -9.47 17.21 4.11
C GLY A 83 -10.33 16.27 4.99
N GLU A 84 -10.64 16.74 6.19
CA GLU A 84 -11.34 15.93 7.20
C GLU A 84 -12.72 15.45 6.72
N GLN A 85 -13.50 16.35 6.12
CA GLN A 85 -14.87 16.05 5.69
C GLN A 85 -14.89 14.99 4.56
N GLU A 86 -14.04 15.15 3.53
CA GLU A 86 -13.99 14.21 2.40
C GLU A 86 -13.45 12.85 2.84
N ALA A 87 -12.39 12.86 3.67
CA ALA A 87 -11.81 11.62 4.20
C ALA A 87 -12.83 10.87 5.06
N PHE A 88 -13.58 11.57 5.91
CA PHE A 88 -14.62 10.94 6.74
C PHE A 88 -15.79 10.42 5.89
N ASP A 89 -16.27 11.20 4.95
CA ASP A 89 -17.39 10.79 4.08
C ASP A 89 -17.02 9.53 3.29
N VAL A 90 -15.94 9.55 2.51
CA VAL A 90 -15.57 8.43 1.64
C VAL A 90 -15.03 7.23 2.43
N ASN A 91 -14.05 7.46 3.32
CA ASN A 91 -13.32 6.37 3.97
C ASN A 91 -14.11 5.73 5.13
N VAL A 92 -15.11 6.42 5.68
CA VAL A 92 -15.93 5.91 6.78
C VAL A 92 -17.36 5.68 6.33
N GLN A 93 -18.11 6.76 6.07
CA GLN A 93 -19.56 6.68 5.86
C GLN A 93 -19.89 5.84 4.63
N LYS A 94 -19.33 6.18 3.47
CA LYS A 94 -19.64 5.50 2.21
C LYS A 94 -19.05 4.11 2.10
N THR A 95 -17.89 3.87 2.72
CA THR A 95 -17.32 2.52 2.82
C THR A 95 -18.22 1.60 3.65
N LEU A 96 -18.68 2.04 4.83
CA LEU A 96 -19.61 1.28 5.66
C LEU A 96 -20.99 1.13 5.01
N GLN A 97 -21.49 2.18 4.33
CA GLN A 97 -22.73 2.11 3.55
C GLN A 97 -22.63 1.06 2.44
N LEU A 98 -21.54 1.03 1.66
CA LEU A 98 -21.31 -0.01 0.65
C LEU A 98 -21.41 -1.40 1.28
N MET A 99 -20.68 -1.62 2.37
CA MET A 99 -20.71 -2.91 3.08
C MET A 99 -22.10 -3.30 3.56
N SER A 100 -22.95 -2.33 3.97
CA SER A 100 -24.33 -2.57 4.39
C SER A 100 -25.29 -2.90 3.24
N LEU A 101 -24.93 -2.53 2.01
CA LEU A 101 -25.73 -2.81 0.80
C LEU A 101 -25.43 -4.19 0.20
N LEU A 102 -24.34 -4.85 0.63
CA LEU A 102 -24.04 -6.21 0.21
C LEU A 102 -25.05 -7.20 0.85
N ASN A 103 -25.49 -8.17 0.06
CA ASN A 103 -26.39 -9.22 0.56
C ASN A 103 -25.58 -10.27 1.32
N LEU A 104 -25.88 -10.47 2.61
CA LEU A 104 -25.20 -11.47 3.44
C LEU A 104 -25.43 -12.91 2.98
N ASP A 105 -26.52 -13.21 2.24
CA ASP A 105 -26.77 -14.55 1.72
C ASP A 105 -25.95 -14.85 0.45
N VAL A 106 -25.37 -13.81 -0.19
CA VAL A 106 -24.61 -13.92 -1.43
C VAL A 106 -23.13 -13.59 -1.20
N CYS A 107 -22.83 -12.46 -0.55
CA CYS A 107 -21.47 -11.98 -0.36
C CYS A 107 -20.70 -12.87 0.63
N GLU A 108 -19.72 -13.60 0.13
CA GLU A 108 -18.88 -14.53 0.91
C GLU A 108 -17.73 -13.81 1.62
N GLN A 109 -17.14 -12.78 0.98
CA GLN A 109 -15.95 -12.09 1.48
C GLN A 109 -15.92 -10.62 1.06
N VAL A 110 -15.45 -9.78 1.98
CA VAL A 110 -15.05 -8.40 1.72
C VAL A 110 -13.58 -8.23 2.09
N ILE A 111 -12.75 -7.82 1.15
CA ILE A 111 -11.35 -7.45 1.38
C ILE A 111 -11.31 -5.92 1.52
N TYR A 112 -11.12 -5.44 2.75
CA TYR A 112 -11.11 -4.02 3.06
C TYR A 112 -9.69 -3.51 3.28
N PHE A 113 -9.32 -2.44 2.57
CA PHE A 113 -8.02 -1.78 2.73
C PHE A 113 -8.06 -0.71 3.82
N SER A 114 -7.37 -0.99 4.93
CA SER A 114 -7.02 -0.04 5.98
C SER A 114 -5.59 0.48 5.77
N THR A 115 -4.83 0.68 6.82
CA THR A 115 -3.40 1.06 6.81
C THR A 115 -2.71 0.56 8.08
N ALA A 116 -1.49 0.09 7.97
CA ALA A 116 -0.70 -0.32 9.13
C ALA A 116 -0.39 0.85 10.09
N SER A 117 -0.47 2.09 9.61
CA SER A 117 -0.26 3.29 10.45
C SER A 117 -1.25 3.43 11.63
N ILE A 118 -2.35 2.66 11.64
CA ILE A 118 -3.29 2.66 12.78
C ILE A 118 -3.02 1.54 13.78
N LEU A 119 -1.96 0.75 13.59
CA LEU A 119 -1.59 -0.37 14.44
C LEU A 119 -0.30 -0.06 15.22
N ASP A 120 -0.19 -0.66 16.40
CA ASP A 120 1.07 -0.75 17.14
C ASP A 120 1.90 -1.97 16.71
N SER A 121 3.04 -2.19 17.37
CA SER A 121 3.96 -3.30 17.07
C SER A 121 3.36 -4.69 17.34
N ASN A 122 2.30 -4.80 18.12
CA ASN A 122 1.58 -6.04 18.41
C ASN A 122 0.33 -6.19 17.53
N ASN A 123 0.22 -5.42 16.46
CA ASN A 123 -0.92 -5.36 15.54
C ASN A 123 -2.25 -4.96 16.22
N GLN A 124 -2.19 -4.25 17.36
CA GLN A 124 -3.36 -3.70 18.04
C GLN A 124 -3.60 -2.26 17.63
N LEU A 125 -4.85 -1.78 17.77
CA LEU A 125 -5.18 -0.40 17.45
C LEU A 125 -4.36 0.60 18.26
N LEU A 126 -3.57 1.41 17.58
CA LEU A 126 -2.75 2.48 18.15
C LEU A 126 -3.63 3.71 18.44
N LYS A 127 -3.97 3.94 19.71
CA LYS A 127 -4.82 5.07 20.13
C LYS A 127 -4.32 6.42 19.58
N LYS A 128 -3.01 6.63 19.57
CA LYS A 128 -2.38 7.86 19.04
C LYS A 128 -2.67 8.10 17.56
N ALA A 129 -2.89 7.06 16.76
CA ALA A 129 -3.31 7.21 15.37
C ALA A 129 -4.71 7.83 15.24
N GLY A 130 -5.63 7.48 16.16
CA GLY A 130 -6.95 8.10 16.23
C GLY A 130 -6.95 9.55 16.74
N GLU A 131 -5.97 9.91 17.59
CA GLU A 131 -5.87 11.22 18.22
C GLU A 131 -5.06 12.23 17.37
N LEU A 132 -3.89 11.83 16.88
CA LEU A 132 -2.88 12.68 16.25
C LEU A 132 -2.73 12.44 14.74
N GLY A 133 -3.28 11.35 14.23
CA GLY A 133 -3.16 10.96 12.83
C GLY A 133 -3.65 12.04 11.87
N THR A 134 -3.17 11.99 10.62
CA THR A 134 -3.74 12.79 9.53
C THR A 134 -5.22 12.47 9.36
N ASP A 135 -5.97 13.29 8.62
CA ASP A 135 -7.39 13.04 8.33
C ASP A 135 -7.61 11.64 7.74
N TYR A 136 -6.71 11.21 6.87
CA TYR A 136 -6.68 9.86 6.32
C TYR A 136 -6.51 8.80 7.43
N ILE A 137 -5.50 8.92 8.27
CA ILE A 137 -5.21 7.92 9.33
C ILE A 137 -6.37 7.86 10.32
N ARG A 138 -6.88 9.03 10.78
CA ARG A 138 -8.04 9.10 11.68
C ARG A 138 -9.29 8.47 11.04
N SER A 139 -9.52 8.69 9.74
CA SER A 139 -10.67 8.09 9.05
C SER A 139 -10.57 6.56 8.99
N LYS A 140 -9.37 6.01 8.72
CA LYS A 140 -9.15 4.54 8.72
C LYS A 140 -9.33 3.94 10.11
N TYR A 141 -8.82 4.59 11.15
CA TYR A 141 -9.03 4.20 12.55
C TYR A 141 -10.53 4.17 12.92
N ASN A 142 -11.27 5.23 12.58
CA ASN A 142 -12.70 5.35 12.82
C ASN A 142 -13.51 4.31 12.04
N CYS A 143 -13.16 4.05 10.79
CA CYS A 143 -13.84 3.04 9.96
C CYS A 143 -13.72 1.66 10.59
N LEU A 144 -12.51 1.24 10.97
CA LEU A 144 -12.28 -0.09 11.57
C LEU A 144 -13.05 -0.25 12.90
N SER A 145 -13.04 0.76 13.75
CA SER A 145 -13.77 0.74 15.03
C SER A 145 -15.30 0.59 14.87
N ARG A 146 -15.85 1.13 13.77
CA ARG A 146 -17.30 1.01 13.46
C ARG A 146 -17.61 -0.30 12.74
N LEU A 147 -16.72 -0.74 11.83
CA LEU A 147 -16.85 -2.00 11.09
C LEU A 147 -17.05 -3.20 12.02
N ALA A 148 -16.34 -3.25 13.15
CA ALA A 148 -16.45 -4.33 14.13
C ALA A 148 -17.88 -4.55 14.66
N LYS A 149 -18.77 -3.57 14.52
CA LYS A 149 -20.18 -3.62 14.98
C LYS A 149 -21.18 -3.97 13.87
N MET A 150 -20.73 -4.16 12.64
CA MET A 150 -21.59 -4.47 11.49
C MET A 150 -21.86 -5.97 11.38
N ALA A 151 -23.04 -6.33 10.90
CA ALA A 151 -23.41 -7.74 10.64
C ALA A 151 -22.47 -8.43 9.66
N ILE A 152 -21.89 -7.68 8.71
CA ILE A 152 -20.95 -8.22 7.72
C ILE A 152 -19.52 -8.42 8.26
N ALA A 153 -19.19 -7.91 9.43
CA ALA A 153 -17.85 -7.97 10.02
C ALA A 153 -17.21 -9.38 10.00
N PRO A 154 -17.95 -10.49 10.26
CA PRO A 154 -17.39 -11.84 10.18
C PRO A 154 -16.92 -12.27 8.78
N ARG A 155 -17.31 -11.53 7.72
CA ARG A 155 -16.91 -11.78 6.33
C ARG A 155 -15.82 -10.82 5.83
N VAL A 156 -15.43 -9.83 6.65
CA VAL A 156 -14.45 -8.82 6.25
C VAL A 156 -13.05 -9.28 6.61
N THR A 157 -12.18 -9.37 5.61
CA THR A 157 -10.74 -9.47 5.78
C THR A 157 -10.15 -8.08 5.64
N THR A 158 -9.58 -7.54 6.70
CA THR A 158 -8.96 -6.22 6.71
C THR A 158 -7.47 -6.33 6.40
N LEU A 159 -7.05 -5.68 5.34
CA LEU A 159 -5.65 -5.55 4.95
C LEU A 159 -5.08 -4.24 5.49
N PHE A 160 -3.90 -4.33 6.09
CA PHE A 160 -3.14 -3.19 6.60
C PHE A 160 -1.83 -3.06 5.84
N PRO A 161 -1.85 -2.42 4.65
CA PRO A 161 -0.61 -2.15 3.93
C PRO A 161 0.33 -1.29 4.78
N THR A 162 1.61 -1.65 4.77
CA THR A 162 2.70 -0.85 5.33
C THR A 162 3.07 0.27 4.35
N LEU A 163 4.34 0.63 4.19
CA LEU A 163 4.74 1.64 3.21
C LEU A 163 4.56 1.08 1.79
N VAL A 164 3.54 1.58 1.08
CA VAL A 164 3.23 1.10 -0.26
C VAL A 164 4.09 1.83 -1.28
N LEU A 165 4.82 1.05 -2.07
CA LEU A 165 5.59 1.49 -3.23
C LEU A 165 4.95 0.93 -4.51
N GLY A 166 5.10 1.62 -5.62
CA GLY A 166 4.55 1.21 -6.91
C GLY A 166 4.13 2.37 -7.78
N GLY A 167 3.80 2.07 -9.00
CA GLY A 167 3.53 3.00 -10.08
C GLY A 167 4.63 2.91 -11.13
N ASP A 168 4.26 3.19 -12.37
CA ASP A 168 5.14 3.21 -13.53
C ASP A 168 4.54 4.16 -14.61
N ALA A 169 5.08 4.15 -15.82
CA ALA A 169 4.55 4.97 -16.91
C ALA A 169 3.05 4.71 -17.21
N ASN A 170 2.57 3.49 -16.92
CA ASN A 170 1.21 3.04 -17.20
C ASN A 170 0.32 2.96 -15.97
N LYS A 171 0.87 3.12 -14.76
CA LYS A 171 0.12 3.03 -13.49
C LYS A 171 0.42 4.24 -12.61
N PRO A 172 -0.58 4.79 -11.91
CA PRO A 172 -0.36 5.93 -11.01
C PRO A 172 0.61 5.54 -9.90
N TYR A 173 1.54 6.45 -9.61
CA TYR A 173 2.48 6.28 -8.51
C TYR A 173 1.75 6.27 -7.15
N SER A 174 2.24 5.47 -6.23
CA SER A 174 1.87 5.60 -4.82
C SER A 174 2.39 6.93 -4.27
N HIS A 175 1.83 7.37 -3.13
CA HIS A 175 2.27 8.60 -2.47
C HIS A 175 3.78 8.60 -2.16
N LEU A 176 4.30 7.43 -1.73
CA LEU A 176 5.72 7.28 -1.41
C LEU A 176 6.58 7.20 -2.66
N SER A 177 6.15 6.46 -3.68
CA SER A 177 6.91 6.36 -4.92
C SER A 177 7.03 7.69 -5.66
N SER A 178 6.02 8.57 -5.57
CA SER A 178 6.11 9.92 -6.14
C SER A 178 7.17 10.79 -5.48
N GLY A 179 7.49 10.56 -4.20
CA GLY A 179 8.55 11.25 -3.46
C GLY A 179 9.93 10.60 -3.52
N LEU A 180 10.03 9.39 -4.08
CA LEU A 180 11.30 8.65 -4.12
C LEU A 180 12.42 9.37 -4.89
N PRO A 181 12.17 10.03 -6.04
CA PRO A 181 13.17 10.82 -6.72
C PRO A 181 13.79 11.92 -5.86
N ASP A 182 12.98 12.59 -5.02
CA ASP A 182 13.47 13.65 -4.13
C ASP A 182 14.40 13.10 -3.04
N VAL A 183 14.11 11.90 -2.51
CA VAL A 183 14.98 11.21 -1.57
C VAL A 183 16.30 10.83 -2.22
N VAL A 184 16.25 10.27 -3.43
CA VAL A 184 17.43 9.90 -4.23
C VAL A 184 18.30 11.10 -4.53
N ASN A 185 17.70 12.23 -4.93
CA ASN A 185 18.43 13.49 -5.20
C ASN A 185 19.13 14.05 -3.93
N LYS A 186 18.58 13.78 -2.76
CA LYS A 186 19.16 14.23 -1.47
C LYS A 186 20.05 13.19 -0.82
N ILE A 187 20.30 12.05 -1.45
CA ILE A 187 21.05 10.93 -0.85
C ILE A 187 22.47 11.32 -0.45
N ASP A 188 23.09 12.26 -1.17
CA ASP A 188 24.43 12.77 -0.86
C ASP A 188 24.51 13.46 0.51
N TRP A 189 23.41 13.98 1.00
CA TRP A 189 23.28 14.52 2.36
C TRP A 189 22.81 13.47 3.35
N ILE A 190 21.76 12.70 2.98
CA ILE A 190 21.12 11.70 3.85
C ILE A 190 22.12 10.63 4.29
N ARG A 191 23.03 10.20 3.43
CA ARG A 191 24.02 9.13 3.71
C ARG A 191 24.98 9.44 4.86
N TRP A 192 25.11 10.70 5.26
CA TRP A 192 25.97 11.12 6.38
C TRP A 192 25.29 10.98 7.74
N PHE A 193 24.01 10.61 7.78
CA PHE A 193 23.28 10.46 9.03
C PHE A 193 22.93 9.00 9.31
N LYS A 194 22.95 8.62 10.59
CA LYS A 194 22.33 7.43 11.13
C LYS A 194 21.04 7.81 11.83
N ALA A 195 19.92 7.23 11.44
CA ALA A 195 18.65 7.39 12.12
C ALA A 195 18.24 6.07 12.77
N ASP A 196 17.81 6.15 14.04
CA ASP A 196 17.21 5.02 14.74
C ASP A 196 15.74 4.93 14.34
N GLY A 197 15.41 3.96 13.50
CA GLY A 197 14.07 3.72 12.99
C GLY A 197 14.01 2.48 12.13
N SER A 198 12.83 1.88 12.03
CA SER A 198 12.58 0.72 11.18
C SER A 198 11.15 0.71 10.68
N PHE A 199 10.95 0.05 9.54
CA PHE A 199 9.67 -0.02 8.87
C PHE A 199 9.56 -1.28 8.01
N HIS A 200 8.36 -1.56 7.54
CA HIS A 200 8.09 -2.50 6.47
C HIS A 200 7.63 -1.74 5.23
N PHE A 201 7.87 -2.31 4.07
CA PHE A 201 7.33 -1.81 2.80
C PHE A 201 6.78 -2.95 1.97
N ILE A 202 5.94 -2.64 1.00
CA ILE A 202 5.41 -3.61 0.05
C ILE A 202 5.14 -2.94 -1.29
N HIS A 203 5.34 -3.67 -2.38
CA HIS A 203 5.02 -3.16 -3.71
C HIS A 203 3.54 -3.42 -4.07
N GLY A 204 2.93 -2.51 -4.84
CA GLY A 204 1.52 -2.63 -5.25
C GLY A 204 1.21 -3.94 -6.00
N ARG A 205 2.15 -4.47 -6.79
CA ARG A 205 2.03 -5.76 -7.47
C ARG A 205 2.00 -6.93 -6.48
N ASP A 206 2.83 -6.89 -5.44
CA ASP A 206 2.84 -7.90 -4.37
C ASP A 206 1.52 -7.88 -3.58
N ILE A 207 0.97 -6.70 -3.32
CA ILE A 207 -0.37 -6.56 -2.75
C ILE A 207 -1.42 -7.24 -3.64
N ALA A 208 -1.39 -7.01 -4.95
CA ALA A 208 -2.33 -7.61 -5.88
C ALA A 208 -2.24 -9.15 -5.89
N THR A 209 -1.02 -9.70 -5.83
CA THR A 209 -0.79 -11.16 -5.72
C THR A 209 -1.42 -11.74 -4.44
N VAL A 210 -1.25 -11.07 -3.28
CA VAL A 210 -1.88 -11.53 -2.02
C VAL A 210 -3.41 -11.38 -2.09
N VAL A 211 -3.93 -10.30 -2.67
CA VAL A 211 -5.38 -10.10 -2.84
C VAL A 211 -5.99 -11.19 -3.72
N ARG A 212 -5.36 -11.52 -4.85
CA ARG A 212 -5.81 -12.61 -5.71
C ARG A 212 -5.83 -13.95 -4.96
N TYR A 213 -4.74 -14.26 -4.23
CA TYR A 213 -4.72 -15.46 -3.39
C TYR A 213 -5.89 -15.52 -2.40
N LEU A 214 -6.22 -14.39 -1.74
CA LEU A 214 -7.35 -14.31 -0.80
C LEU A 214 -8.72 -14.45 -1.50
N ILE A 215 -8.84 -14.01 -2.74
CA ILE A 215 -10.06 -14.17 -3.56
C ILE A 215 -10.27 -15.65 -3.89
N ASP A 216 -9.21 -16.33 -4.30
CA ASP A 216 -9.25 -17.75 -4.67
C ASP A 216 -9.36 -18.66 -3.43
N ASN A 217 -8.79 -18.24 -2.29
CA ASN A 217 -8.74 -18.98 -1.03
C ASN A 217 -9.33 -18.16 0.13
N PRO A 218 -10.66 -17.97 0.20
CA PRO A 218 -11.29 -17.19 1.25
C PRO A 218 -10.98 -17.74 2.64
N LEU A 219 -10.91 -16.86 3.64
CA LEU A 219 -10.65 -17.29 5.03
C LEU A 219 -11.71 -18.28 5.50
N GLY A 220 -11.23 -19.40 6.05
CA GLY A 220 -12.07 -20.53 6.48
C GLY A 220 -12.24 -21.63 5.43
N SER A 221 -11.71 -21.45 4.21
CA SER A 221 -11.54 -22.56 3.25
C SER A 221 -10.40 -23.49 3.70
N GLN A 222 -10.40 -24.73 3.22
CA GLN A 222 -9.35 -25.72 3.55
C GLN A 222 -7.97 -25.29 3.03
N ASP A 223 -7.93 -24.47 1.97
CA ASP A 223 -6.70 -24.04 1.30
C ASP A 223 -6.15 -22.70 1.84
N SER A 224 -6.86 -22.04 2.78
CA SER A 224 -6.41 -20.78 3.35
C SER A 224 -5.31 -20.99 4.40
N VAL A 225 -4.15 -20.37 4.18
CA VAL A 225 -3.05 -20.35 5.17
C VAL A 225 -3.27 -19.32 6.28
N PHE A 226 -4.27 -18.44 6.13
CA PHE A 226 -4.55 -17.38 7.09
C PHE A 226 -5.60 -17.81 8.13
N SER A 227 -5.27 -17.61 9.40
CA SER A 227 -6.19 -17.81 10.53
C SER A 227 -6.85 -16.50 11.01
N SER A 228 -6.24 -15.36 10.70
CA SER A 228 -6.72 -14.02 11.10
C SER A 228 -7.35 -13.27 9.93
N ARG A 229 -8.44 -12.56 10.22
CA ARG A 229 -9.06 -11.60 9.29
C ARG A 229 -8.39 -10.23 9.29
N GLN A 230 -7.35 -10.04 10.07
CA GLN A 230 -6.52 -8.85 10.09
C GLN A 230 -5.12 -9.23 9.61
N ILE A 231 -4.71 -8.71 8.46
CA ILE A 231 -3.49 -9.10 7.77
C ILE A 231 -2.66 -7.84 7.49
N VAL A 232 -1.50 -7.74 8.10
CA VAL A 232 -0.53 -6.70 7.78
C VAL A 232 0.22 -7.09 6.52
N LEU A 233 0.24 -6.22 5.51
CA LEU A 233 0.95 -6.45 4.26
C LEU A 233 2.31 -5.74 4.28
N GLY A 234 3.38 -6.50 4.16
CA GLY A 234 4.75 -5.97 4.19
C GLY A 234 5.80 -7.04 3.94
N ASN A 235 6.93 -6.63 3.39
CA ASN A 235 8.14 -7.42 3.37
C ASN A 235 8.76 -7.48 4.78
N GLU A 236 9.87 -8.17 4.95
CA GLU A 236 10.63 -8.18 6.20
C GLU A 236 10.97 -6.75 6.65
N ARG A 237 11.09 -6.58 7.97
CA ARG A 237 11.46 -5.30 8.56
C ARG A 237 12.83 -4.86 8.11
N ILE A 238 12.92 -3.61 7.66
CA ILE A 238 14.18 -2.96 7.29
C ILE A 238 14.41 -1.73 8.20
N THR A 239 15.65 -1.47 8.57
CA THR A 239 16.01 -0.22 9.27
C THR A 239 16.19 0.92 8.27
N VAL A 240 16.01 2.15 8.73
CA VAL A 240 16.30 3.35 7.92
C VAL A 240 17.75 3.32 7.40
N ASN A 241 18.69 2.86 8.22
CA ASN A 241 20.09 2.78 7.82
C ASN A 241 20.34 1.76 6.71
N GLN A 242 19.70 0.58 6.78
CA GLN A 242 19.78 -0.42 5.71
C GLN A 242 19.17 0.10 4.40
N ALA A 243 18.01 0.79 4.46
CA ALA A 243 17.42 1.39 3.27
C ALA A 243 18.36 2.43 2.62
N VAL A 244 19.00 3.29 3.42
CA VAL A 244 20.01 4.25 2.93
C VAL A 244 21.22 3.53 2.33
N GLU A 245 21.68 2.44 2.94
CA GLU A 245 22.79 1.62 2.43
C GLU A 245 22.45 0.99 1.09
N GLU A 246 21.25 0.43 0.94
CA GLU A 246 20.78 -0.13 -0.33
C GLU A 246 20.70 0.94 -1.42
N VAL A 247 20.14 2.13 -1.12
CA VAL A 247 20.10 3.25 -2.08
C VAL A 247 21.51 3.68 -2.48
N CYS A 248 22.44 3.82 -1.52
CA CYS A 248 23.82 4.18 -1.82
C CYS A 248 24.52 3.13 -2.67
N ALA A 249 24.36 1.85 -2.33
CA ALA A 249 24.92 0.74 -3.11
C ALA A 249 24.38 0.73 -4.55
N TYR A 250 23.08 0.92 -4.72
CA TYR A 250 22.44 0.98 -6.03
C TYR A 250 22.98 2.14 -6.88
N LEU A 251 23.23 3.30 -6.28
CA LEU A 251 23.73 4.51 -6.94
C LEU A 251 25.28 4.60 -6.98
N ASN A 252 25.99 3.53 -6.59
CA ASN A 252 27.44 3.49 -6.50
C ASN A 252 28.03 4.62 -5.62
N LYS A 253 27.35 4.94 -4.51
CA LYS A 253 27.78 6.00 -3.57
C LYS A 253 28.39 5.40 -2.30
N LYS A 254 29.63 5.79 -1.98
CA LYS A 254 30.36 5.32 -0.79
C LYS A 254 29.90 6.07 0.46
N ILE A 255 29.80 5.34 1.57
CA ILE A 255 29.55 5.88 2.91
C ILE A 255 30.82 5.73 3.71
N HIS A 256 31.45 6.85 4.09
CA HIS A 256 32.71 6.83 4.82
C HIS A 256 32.53 6.96 6.33
N PHE A 257 31.61 7.83 6.76
CA PHE A 257 31.26 8.01 8.16
C PHE A 257 29.78 8.41 8.26
N ARG A 258 29.21 8.31 9.45
CA ARG A 258 27.84 8.75 9.74
C ARG A 258 27.77 9.39 11.11
N VAL A 259 26.98 10.45 11.21
CA VAL A 259 26.62 11.12 12.47
C VAL A 259 25.27 10.58 12.93
N THR A 260 25.19 10.17 14.19
CA THR A 260 23.92 9.71 14.77
C THR A 260 22.95 10.89 14.93
N LEU A 261 21.81 10.80 14.27
CA LEU A 261 20.72 11.77 14.38
C LEU A 261 19.97 11.52 15.71
N SER A 262 20.49 12.14 16.78
CA SER A 262 19.81 12.11 18.08
C SER A 262 18.55 12.98 18.06
N PRO A 263 17.55 12.75 18.94
CA PRO A 263 16.33 13.58 18.99
C PRO A 263 16.61 15.08 19.11
N TRP A 264 17.56 15.47 19.96
CA TRP A 264 17.92 16.89 20.13
C TRP A 264 18.54 17.50 18.85
N LEU A 265 19.35 16.72 18.11
CA LEU A 265 19.92 17.17 16.84
C LEU A 265 18.83 17.30 15.77
N ALA A 266 17.88 16.36 15.74
CA ALA A 266 16.70 16.46 14.88
C ALA A 266 15.88 17.72 15.18
N ASP A 267 15.63 18.04 16.46
CA ASP A 267 14.92 19.27 16.86
C ASP A 267 15.66 20.54 16.45
N ILE A 268 16.98 20.56 16.55
CA ILE A 268 17.81 21.69 16.07
C ILE A 268 17.69 21.85 14.55
N LEU A 269 17.79 20.75 13.78
CA LEU A 269 17.67 20.82 12.33
C LEU A 269 16.25 21.23 11.89
N ILE A 270 15.22 20.75 12.56
CA ILE A 270 13.82 21.16 12.33
C ILE A 270 13.68 22.67 12.55
N ALA A 271 14.22 23.19 13.65
CA ALA A 271 14.15 24.62 13.96
C ALA A 271 14.98 25.45 12.97
N LEU A 272 16.21 25.03 12.66
CA LEU A 272 17.13 25.74 11.76
C LEU A 272 16.58 25.85 10.33
N PHE A 273 15.96 24.76 9.83
CA PHE A 273 15.37 24.71 8.49
C PHE A 273 13.90 25.10 8.46
N ASN A 274 13.35 25.58 9.57
CA ASN A 274 11.94 25.98 9.73
C ASN A 274 10.95 24.92 9.17
N ILE A 275 11.20 23.64 9.49
CA ILE A 275 10.38 22.53 9.03
C ILE A 275 9.08 22.53 9.83
N GLN A 276 7.95 22.75 9.16
CA GLN A 276 6.64 22.63 9.78
C GLN A 276 6.30 21.16 9.98
N MET A 277 6.01 20.78 11.22
CA MET A 277 5.65 19.41 11.59
C MET A 277 4.23 19.33 12.13
N ALA A 278 3.41 18.50 11.53
CA ALA A 278 2.11 18.14 12.09
C ALA A 278 2.28 17.30 13.38
N PRO A 279 1.28 17.26 14.27
CA PRO A 279 1.35 16.42 15.48
C PRO A 279 1.68 14.96 15.21
N TRP A 280 1.19 14.39 14.10
CA TRP A 280 1.50 13.05 13.66
C TRP A 280 2.97 12.85 13.29
N ASP A 281 3.56 13.80 12.59
CA ASP A 281 4.99 13.73 12.19
C ASP A 281 5.88 13.75 13.43
N ARG A 282 5.56 14.58 14.41
CA ARG A 282 6.29 14.64 15.68
C ARG A 282 6.13 13.34 16.48
N PHE A 283 4.94 12.75 16.48
CA PHE A 283 4.74 11.42 17.07
C PHE A 283 5.60 10.38 16.37
N CYS A 284 5.65 10.36 15.02
CA CYS A 284 6.46 9.43 14.23
C CYS A 284 7.97 9.54 14.55
N LEU A 285 8.49 10.74 14.78
CA LEU A 285 9.88 10.95 15.20
C LEU A 285 10.20 10.33 16.58
N SER A 286 9.19 10.22 17.45
CA SER A 286 9.36 9.60 18.77
C SER A 286 9.13 8.09 18.71
N TYR A 287 8.13 7.65 17.92
CA TYR A 287 7.74 6.24 17.79
C TYR A 287 8.78 5.43 17.00
N ARG A 288 9.33 5.97 15.94
CA ARG A 288 10.48 5.50 15.11
C ARG A 288 10.36 4.10 14.50
N HIS A 289 9.83 3.12 15.22
CA HIS A 289 9.77 1.71 14.80
C HIS A 289 8.36 1.32 14.38
N PHE A 290 8.03 1.53 13.12
CA PHE A 290 6.80 1.05 12.49
C PHE A 290 6.98 -0.39 12.03
N SER A 291 7.14 -1.28 12.99
CA SER A 291 7.32 -2.71 12.79
C SER A 291 6.12 -3.47 13.32
N TYR A 292 5.74 -4.53 12.64
CA TYR A 292 4.53 -5.30 12.87
C TYR A 292 4.83 -6.78 12.91
N GLU A 293 4.04 -7.53 13.66
CA GLU A 293 4.17 -8.99 13.74
C GLU A 293 3.59 -9.64 12.48
N ASN A 294 4.24 -10.71 12.02
CA ASN A 294 3.76 -11.58 10.95
C ASN A 294 3.31 -10.80 9.69
N ALA A 295 4.10 -9.82 9.27
CA ALA A 295 3.84 -9.12 8.02
C ALA A 295 3.87 -10.09 6.84
N VAL A 296 2.88 -9.97 5.96
CA VAL A 296 2.58 -10.89 4.86
C VAL A 296 3.00 -10.26 3.53
N ASN A 297 3.66 -11.05 2.70
CA ASN A 297 3.93 -10.78 1.29
C ASN A 297 3.63 -12.05 0.47
N PRO A 298 3.80 -12.08 -0.87
CA PRO A 298 3.53 -13.28 -1.67
C PRO A 298 4.27 -14.53 -1.22
N SER A 299 5.50 -14.44 -0.70
CA SER A 299 6.26 -15.62 -0.25
C SER A 299 5.60 -16.34 0.93
N THR A 300 4.82 -15.63 1.75
CA THR A 300 4.05 -16.22 2.87
C THR A 300 3.03 -17.25 2.39
N VAL A 301 2.55 -17.10 1.17
CA VAL A 301 1.58 -18.02 0.53
C VAL A 301 2.24 -18.87 -0.56
N GLY A 302 3.57 -18.98 -0.56
CA GLY A 302 4.32 -19.81 -1.51
C GLY A 302 4.42 -19.23 -2.92
N LEU A 303 4.13 -17.95 -3.11
CA LEU A 303 4.19 -17.26 -4.40
C LEU A 303 5.43 -16.36 -4.49
N PRO A 304 5.96 -16.11 -5.70
CA PRO A 304 7.12 -15.24 -5.87
C PRO A 304 6.79 -13.79 -5.50
N THR A 305 7.69 -13.14 -4.75
CA THR A 305 7.64 -11.72 -4.41
C THR A 305 8.30 -10.91 -5.52
N TYR A 306 7.59 -9.90 -6.05
CA TYR A 306 8.07 -9.04 -7.13
C TYR A 306 9.16 -8.07 -6.67
N CYS A 307 8.98 -7.43 -5.51
CA CYS A 307 9.95 -6.52 -4.91
C CYS A 307 10.22 -6.94 -3.46
N ALA A 308 11.19 -7.83 -3.27
CA ALA A 308 11.56 -8.32 -1.94
C ALA A 308 12.48 -7.33 -1.20
N THR A 309 13.34 -6.59 -1.91
CA THR A 309 14.32 -5.65 -1.37
C THR A 309 14.03 -4.22 -1.80
N PHE A 310 14.61 -3.25 -1.07
CA PHE A 310 14.49 -1.84 -1.45
C PHE A 310 15.21 -1.57 -2.79
N THR A 311 16.29 -2.30 -3.06
CA THR A 311 16.97 -2.29 -4.36
C THR A 311 16.05 -2.68 -5.52
N ASP A 312 15.14 -3.66 -5.34
CA ASP A 312 14.17 -4.03 -6.37
C ASP A 312 13.19 -2.91 -6.65
N VAL A 313 12.79 -2.18 -5.61
CA VAL A 313 11.94 -0.98 -5.77
C VAL A 313 12.64 0.09 -6.60
N LEU A 314 13.94 0.35 -6.36
CA LEU A 314 14.70 1.34 -7.13
C LEU A 314 14.77 0.97 -8.61
N LYS A 315 15.03 -0.32 -8.92
CA LYS A 315 15.05 -0.83 -10.29
C LYS A 315 13.71 -0.62 -11.00
N THR A 316 12.62 -0.94 -10.32
CA THR A 316 11.26 -0.86 -10.91
C THR A 316 10.71 0.57 -10.98
N SER A 317 11.26 1.50 -10.19
CA SER A 317 10.87 2.92 -10.19
C SER A 317 11.50 3.74 -11.30
N GLY A 318 12.26 3.13 -12.21
CA GLY A 318 12.92 3.83 -13.31
C GLY A 318 14.08 4.74 -12.88
N ILE A 319 14.59 4.58 -11.66
CA ILE A 319 15.77 5.30 -11.20
C ILE A 319 17.00 4.69 -11.86
N SER A 320 17.70 5.49 -12.67
CA SER A 320 18.90 5.02 -13.38
C SER A 320 20.01 4.67 -12.41
N ARG A 321 20.57 3.48 -12.56
CA ARG A 321 21.82 3.10 -11.90
C ARG A 321 22.96 3.93 -12.50
N VAL A 322 23.86 4.48 -11.68
CA VAL A 322 25.09 5.06 -12.16
C VAL A 322 26.00 3.90 -12.59
N GLU A 323 26.13 3.67 -13.90
CA GLU A 323 27.07 2.71 -14.44
C GLU A 323 28.50 3.17 -14.10
N GLU A 324 29.36 2.25 -13.61
CA GLU A 324 30.79 2.51 -13.57
C GLU A 324 31.25 2.74 -15.02
N THR A 325 31.70 3.95 -15.32
CA THR A 325 32.52 4.20 -16.49
C THR A 325 33.80 3.39 -16.28
N VAL A 326 33.85 2.20 -16.90
CA VAL A 326 35.10 1.43 -17.02
C VAL A 326 36.04 2.34 -17.79
N ALA A 327 37.03 2.89 -17.10
CA ALA A 327 38.09 3.63 -17.75
C ALA A 327 38.66 2.73 -18.83
N PRO A 328 38.82 3.23 -20.08
CA PRO A 328 39.43 2.42 -21.13
C PRO A 328 40.81 1.95 -20.63
N ALA A 329 41.04 0.65 -20.70
CA ALA A 329 42.33 0.08 -20.40
C ALA A 329 43.39 0.76 -21.27
N ASP A 330 44.38 1.37 -20.60
CA ASP A 330 45.52 2.02 -21.24
C ASP A 330 46.32 0.96 -22.04
N LEU A 331 45.99 0.91 -23.35
CA LEU A 331 46.74 0.09 -24.30
C LEU A 331 47.99 0.85 -24.76
N SER A 332 48.79 1.31 -23.80
CA SER A 332 50.13 1.87 -24.10
C SER A 332 51.20 1.05 -23.42
N SER A 333 51.47 -0.15 -23.92
CA SER A 333 52.75 -0.78 -23.73
C SER A 333 52.98 -1.74 -24.93
N ASN A 334 53.64 -1.23 -25.91
CA ASN A 334 54.44 -2.09 -26.79
C ASN A 334 55.82 -1.46 -26.99
N PRO A 335 56.87 -2.26 -26.89
CA PRO A 335 58.25 -1.85 -26.92
C PRO A 335 58.76 -1.44 -28.29
#